data_becffe92f5730a94b89158f5e3b65001
#
_entry.id   becffe92f5730a94b89158f5e3b65001
#
_cell.length_a   1.000
_cell.length_b   1.000
_cell.length_c   1.000
_cell.angle_alpha   90.00
_cell.angle_beta   90.00
_cell.angle_gamma   90.00
#
_symmetry.space_group_name_H-M   'P 1'
#
loop_
_entity.id
_entity.type
_entity.pdbx_description
1 polymer ?
#
loop_
_entity_poly.entity_id
_entity_poly.type
_entity_poly.pdbx_seq_one_letter_code
_entity_poly.pdbx_strand_id
1 'polypeptide(L)'
;MIKKQTIEYKIVSIIGLAGEIQTEEIYKLRYGKEYIRKTISKLITKKCIKVYKFDNKKYLRLTVNCKRYLLENYPERFESLFKGANRTNKIRNEEHRRTRYHRLGELLILLDLADVKIFSDEKTLWKKTHGFQEADGTDFTDYSSDKKTAEFYTGAELKSFGLLGNARTSRAMGIIYSHPDVFVLYYFTDEFPKLEYKTEHSFCFDAGYQIHHYLSY
;
A
#
# COMPACT_ATOMS: atom_id res chain seq x y z
N MET A 1 -15.39 -13.47 11.53
CA MET A 1 -13.94 -13.69 11.35
C MET A 1 -13.62 -13.44 9.88
N ILE A 2 -12.59 -12.64 9.58
CA ILE A 2 -12.12 -12.39 8.20
C ILE A 2 -11.04 -13.43 7.92
N LYS A 3 -11.15 -14.18 6.82
CA LYS A 3 -10.17 -15.24 6.46
C LYS A 3 -9.26 -14.74 5.34
N LYS A 4 -7.96 -15.14 5.34
CA LYS A 4 -7.05 -14.95 4.20
C LYS A 4 -7.69 -15.47 2.90
N GLN A 5 -7.26 -14.94 1.76
CA GLN A 5 -7.73 -15.30 0.42
C GLN A 5 -9.23 -15.05 0.13
N THR A 6 -9.93 -14.31 1.01
CA THR A 6 -11.30 -13.88 0.75
C THR A 6 -11.34 -12.45 0.24
N ILE A 7 -12.39 -12.08 -0.48
CA ILE A 7 -12.62 -10.69 -0.91
C ILE A 7 -12.77 -9.75 0.31
N GLU A 8 -13.33 -10.22 1.44
CA GLU A 8 -13.39 -9.45 2.69
C GLU A 8 -11.98 -9.05 3.13
N TYR A 9 -11.03 -10.01 3.13
CA TYR A 9 -9.63 -9.77 3.50
C TYR A 9 -8.95 -8.82 2.52
N LYS A 10 -9.14 -9.02 1.22
CA LYS A 10 -8.59 -8.14 0.18
C LYS A 10 -9.08 -6.69 0.34
N ILE A 11 -10.38 -6.48 0.50
CA ILE A 11 -10.98 -5.15 0.67
C ILE A 11 -10.41 -4.45 1.93
N VAL A 12 -10.38 -5.13 3.09
CA VAL A 12 -9.85 -4.51 4.30
C VAL A 12 -8.34 -4.24 4.21
N SER A 13 -7.59 -5.07 3.49
CA SER A 13 -6.16 -4.86 3.26
C SER A 13 -5.90 -3.61 2.41
N ILE A 14 -6.63 -3.43 1.31
CA ILE A 14 -6.52 -2.25 0.45
C ILE A 14 -6.92 -0.98 1.22
N ILE A 15 -8.04 -1.00 1.95
CA ILE A 15 -8.46 0.14 2.78
C ILE A 15 -7.42 0.43 3.87
N GLY A 16 -6.82 -0.61 4.46
CA GLY A 16 -5.76 -0.47 5.46
C GLY A 16 -4.53 0.22 4.93
N LEU A 17 -4.09 -0.15 3.72
CA LEU A 17 -2.92 0.41 3.06
C LEU A 17 -3.18 1.85 2.57
N ALA A 18 -4.35 2.10 1.98
CA ALA A 18 -4.76 3.44 1.52
C ALA A 18 -5.04 4.40 2.68
N GLY A 19 -5.49 3.88 3.83
CA GLY A 19 -6.01 4.67 4.96
C GLY A 19 -7.48 5.11 4.76
N GLU A 20 -7.82 5.65 3.61
CA GLU A 20 -9.18 6.01 3.18
C GLU A 20 -9.28 5.81 1.67
N ILE A 21 -10.38 5.22 1.19
CA ILE A 21 -10.61 4.99 -0.22
C ILE A 21 -12.06 5.32 -0.61
N GLN A 22 -12.24 5.88 -1.79
CA GLN A 22 -13.58 6.13 -2.34
C GLN A 22 -14.29 4.80 -2.63
N THR A 23 -15.58 4.71 -2.28
CA THR A 23 -16.36 3.46 -2.45
C THR A 23 -16.39 3.01 -3.91
N GLU A 24 -16.50 3.95 -4.85
CA GLU A 24 -16.54 3.65 -6.29
C GLU A 24 -15.23 2.99 -6.79
N GLU A 25 -14.09 3.32 -6.19
CA GLU A 25 -12.82 2.69 -6.57
C GLU A 25 -12.79 1.20 -6.22
N ILE A 26 -13.33 0.80 -5.06
CA ILE A 26 -13.42 -0.60 -4.66
C ILE A 26 -14.26 -1.43 -5.63
N TYR A 27 -15.26 -0.83 -6.27
CA TYR A 27 -16.08 -1.51 -7.27
C TYR A 27 -15.33 -1.85 -8.57
N LYS A 28 -14.14 -1.30 -8.79
CA LYS A 28 -13.28 -1.63 -9.93
C LYS A 28 -12.47 -2.92 -9.76
N LEU A 29 -12.45 -3.52 -8.56
CA LEU A 29 -11.79 -4.81 -8.34
C LEU A 29 -12.37 -5.88 -9.27
N ARG A 30 -11.56 -6.91 -9.62
CA ARG A 30 -11.92 -8.03 -10.53
C ARG A 30 -13.03 -8.95 -9.97
N TYR A 31 -14.06 -8.36 -9.37
CA TYR A 31 -15.21 -9.10 -8.84
C TYR A 31 -16.50 -8.42 -9.27
N GLY A 32 -17.60 -9.15 -9.33
CA GLY A 32 -18.89 -8.56 -9.68
C GLY A 32 -19.28 -7.44 -8.71
N LYS A 33 -19.71 -6.28 -9.23
CA LYS A 33 -20.07 -5.07 -8.44
C LYS A 33 -21.04 -5.37 -7.30
N GLU A 34 -22.07 -6.20 -7.56
CA GLU A 34 -23.05 -6.61 -6.56
C GLU A 34 -22.45 -7.47 -5.44
N TYR A 35 -21.50 -8.33 -5.78
CA TYR A 35 -20.79 -9.13 -4.78
C TYR A 35 -19.93 -8.25 -3.88
N ILE A 36 -19.21 -7.27 -4.46
CA ILE A 36 -18.44 -6.27 -3.70
C ILE A 36 -19.37 -5.46 -2.79
N ARG A 37 -20.52 -5.00 -3.32
CA ARG A 37 -21.51 -4.22 -2.55
C ARG A 37 -22.01 -5.01 -1.33
N LYS A 38 -22.38 -6.26 -1.50
CA LYS A 38 -22.81 -7.16 -0.42
C LYS A 38 -21.70 -7.36 0.60
N THR A 39 -20.46 -7.53 0.13
CA THR A 39 -19.29 -7.71 1.01
C THR A 39 -19.02 -6.44 1.84
N ILE A 40 -19.07 -5.25 1.24
CA ILE A 40 -18.92 -3.97 1.97
C ILE A 40 -20.03 -3.84 3.02
N SER A 41 -21.29 -4.11 2.67
CA SER A 41 -22.42 -4.07 3.61
C SER A 41 -22.20 -5.02 4.80
N LYS A 42 -21.73 -6.23 4.55
CA LYS A 42 -21.37 -7.20 5.59
C LYS A 42 -20.23 -6.71 6.49
N LEU A 43 -19.20 -6.09 5.93
CA LEU A 43 -18.09 -5.51 6.69
C LEU A 43 -18.52 -4.31 7.54
N ILE A 44 -19.48 -3.50 7.07
CA ILE A 44 -20.10 -2.42 7.84
C ILE A 44 -20.90 -3.00 9.01
N THR A 45 -21.75 -4.00 8.78
CA THR A 45 -22.52 -4.69 9.83
C THR A 45 -21.62 -5.30 10.88
N LYS A 46 -20.48 -5.90 10.47
CA LYS A 46 -19.44 -6.42 11.38
C LYS A 46 -18.64 -5.30 12.09
N LYS A 47 -18.95 -4.03 11.86
CA LYS A 47 -18.21 -2.87 12.38
C LYS A 47 -16.71 -2.86 12.03
N CYS A 48 -16.34 -3.50 10.93
CA CYS A 48 -14.97 -3.47 10.40
C CYS A 48 -14.68 -2.17 9.63
N ILE A 49 -15.68 -1.67 8.90
CA ILE A 49 -15.58 -0.49 8.04
C ILE A 49 -16.58 0.56 8.48
N LYS A 50 -16.19 1.82 8.37
CA LYS A 50 -17.08 2.99 8.49
C LYS A 50 -17.13 3.73 7.17
N VAL A 51 -18.32 4.27 6.85
CA VAL A 51 -18.53 5.15 5.69
C VAL A 51 -18.44 6.59 6.14
N TYR A 52 -17.70 7.40 5.40
CA TYR A 52 -17.59 8.85 5.56
C TYR A 52 -18.05 9.53 4.29
N LYS A 53 -18.67 10.69 4.43
CA LYS A 53 -18.99 11.57 3.30
C LYS A 53 -17.99 12.73 3.27
N PHE A 54 -17.48 13.05 2.11
CA PHE A 54 -16.64 14.19 1.85
C PHE A 54 -16.82 14.61 0.39
N ASP A 55 -17.06 15.89 0.15
CA ASP A 55 -17.29 16.44 -1.20
C ASP A 55 -18.31 15.60 -2.01
N ASN A 56 -19.50 15.39 -1.42
CA ASN A 56 -20.60 14.58 -1.97
C ASN A 56 -20.24 13.11 -2.34
N LYS A 57 -19.03 12.66 -2.03
CA LYS A 57 -18.57 11.29 -2.28
C LYS A 57 -18.57 10.47 -0.99
N LYS A 58 -18.65 9.14 -1.15
CA LYS A 58 -18.58 8.18 -0.03
C LYS A 58 -17.20 7.54 0.02
N TYR A 59 -16.61 7.51 1.20
CA TYR A 59 -15.31 6.93 1.47
C TYR A 59 -15.39 5.90 2.57
N LEU A 60 -14.53 4.89 2.47
CA LEU A 60 -14.44 3.78 3.40
C LEU A 60 -13.16 3.89 4.23
N ARG A 61 -13.26 3.68 5.53
CA ARG A 61 -12.13 3.56 6.48
C ARG A 61 -12.31 2.34 7.35
N LEU A 62 -11.20 1.74 7.77
CA LEU A 62 -11.25 0.71 8.81
C LEU A 62 -11.57 1.34 10.18
N THR A 63 -12.33 0.62 10.99
CA THR A 63 -12.52 0.98 12.40
C THR A 63 -11.28 0.63 13.21
N VAL A 64 -11.11 1.26 14.38
CA VAL A 64 -10.00 0.94 15.31
C VAL A 64 -10.06 -0.53 15.74
N ASN A 65 -11.26 -1.05 15.99
CA ASN A 65 -11.43 -2.46 16.38
C ASN A 65 -11.04 -3.42 15.26
N CYS A 66 -11.38 -3.08 14.00
CA CYS A 66 -10.93 -3.88 12.86
C CYS A 66 -9.40 -3.85 12.71
N LYS A 67 -8.76 -2.69 12.85
CA LYS A 67 -7.30 -2.57 12.80
C LYS A 67 -6.63 -3.41 13.90
N ARG A 68 -7.17 -3.40 15.12
CA ARG A 68 -6.67 -4.24 16.23
C ARG A 68 -6.80 -5.72 15.88
N TYR A 69 -7.97 -6.15 15.43
CA TYR A 69 -8.21 -7.53 14.99
C TYR A 69 -7.24 -7.97 13.89
N LEU A 70 -6.99 -7.10 12.88
CA LEU A 70 -6.07 -7.41 11.79
C LEU A 70 -4.61 -7.51 12.26
N LEU A 71 -4.19 -6.65 13.20
CA LEU A 71 -2.85 -6.74 13.81
C LEU A 71 -2.66 -8.04 14.62
N GLU A 72 -3.68 -8.46 15.37
CA GLU A 72 -3.61 -9.67 16.18
C GLU A 72 -3.61 -10.96 15.37
N ASN A 73 -4.30 -10.97 14.21
CA ASN A 73 -4.49 -12.19 13.43
C ASN A 73 -3.59 -12.26 12.18
N TYR A 74 -3.09 -11.11 11.70
CA TYR A 74 -2.30 -11.01 10.46
C TYR A 74 -1.17 -9.97 10.59
N PRO A 75 -0.30 -10.09 11.62
CA PRO A 75 0.75 -9.09 11.90
C PRO A 75 1.68 -8.90 10.70
N GLU A 76 2.01 -9.95 9.98
CA GLU A 76 2.91 -9.93 8.81
C GLU A 76 2.49 -8.93 7.73
N ARG A 77 1.18 -8.70 7.57
CA ARG A 77 0.63 -7.74 6.60
C ARG A 77 0.42 -6.35 7.19
N PHE A 78 0.00 -6.26 8.45
CA PHE A 78 -0.56 -5.04 9.00
C PHE A 78 0.33 -4.33 10.02
N GLU A 79 1.37 -4.96 10.55
CA GLU A 79 2.22 -4.35 11.56
C GLU A 79 2.93 -3.09 11.03
N SER A 80 3.45 -3.13 9.80
CA SER A 80 4.07 -1.98 9.16
C SER A 80 3.08 -0.84 8.87
N LEU A 81 1.81 -1.18 8.58
CA LEU A 81 0.77 -0.23 8.18
C LEU A 81 0.14 0.50 9.36
N PHE A 82 -0.06 -0.17 10.50
CA PHE A 82 -0.83 0.37 11.63
C PHE A 82 0.09 0.84 12.77
N LYS A 83 1.17 1.56 12.43
CA LYS A 83 2.06 2.22 13.39
C LYS A 83 1.63 3.67 13.65
N GLY A 84 1.88 4.17 14.85
CA GLY A 84 1.65 5.58 15.22
C GLY A 84 0.21 6.03 15.00
N ALA A 85 0.03 7.16 14.31
CA ALA A 85 -1.27 7.77 14.05
C ALA A 85 -2.23 6.88 13.22
N ASN A 86 -1.70 5.98 12.38
CA ASN A 86 -2.52 5.06 11.59
C ASN A 86 -3.23 4.02 12.46
N ARG A 87 -2.73 3.74 13.65
CA ARG A 87 -3.38 2.82 14.60
C ARG A 87 -4.71 3.36 15.10
N THR A 88 -4.86 4.67 15.23
CA THR A 88 -5.98 5.30 15.94
C THR A 88 -6.96 6.07 15.05
N ASN A 89 -6.86 6.03 13.74
CA ASN A 89 -7.70 6.87 12.84
C ASN A 89 -7.64 8.38 13.10
N LYS A 90 -6.66 8.89 13.84
CA LYS A 90 -6.39 10.32 13.99
C LYS A 90 -5.83 10.89 12.67
N ILE A 91 -6.52 10.60 11.57
CA ILE A 91 -6.24 11.24 10.29
C ILE A 91 -6.66 12.69 10.45
N ARG A 92 -5.70 13.59 10.32
CA ARG A 92 -6.01 15.01 10.30
C ARG A 92 -6.89 15.29 9.09
N ASN A 93 -7.98 16.01 9.31
CA ASN A 93 -8.96 16.36 8.28
C ASN A 93 -8.44 17.45 7.32
N GLU A 94 -7.15 17.55 7.13
CA GLU A 94 -6.55 18.48 6.18
C GLU A 94 -6.83 18.00 4.76
N GLU A 95 -7.44 18.83 3.94
CA GLU A 95 -7.93 18.50 2.60
C GLU A 95 -6.85 17.90 1.71
N HIS A 96 -5.65 18.52 1.67
CA HIS A 96 -4.52 18.01 0.89
C HIS A 96 -4.05 16.62 1.32
N ARG A 97 -4.17 16.26 2.61
CA ARG A 97 -3.84 14.90 3.08
C ARG A 97 -4.88 13.89 2.66
N ARG A 98 -6.17 14.26 2.73
CA ARG A 98 -7.25 13.37 2.28
C ARG A 98 -7.14 13.11 0.78
N THR A 99 -6.91 14.14 -0.02
CA THR A 99 -6.69 14.00 -1.47
C THR A 99 -5.56 13.00 -1.76
N ARG A 100 -4.44 13.09 -1.02
CA ARG A 100 -3.33 12.14 -1.16
C ARG A 100 -3.74 10.69 -0.85
N TYR A 101 -4.52 10.46 0.20
CA TYR A 101 -5.03 9.11 0.52
C TYR A 101 -5.97 8.59 -0.56
N HIS A 102 -6.83 9.45 -1.10
CA HIS A 102 -7.75 9.07 -2.16
C HIS A 102 -6.98 8.64 -3.41
N ARG A 103 -5.97 9.40 -3.82
CA ARG A 103 -5.13 9.07 -4.97
C ARG A 103 -4.30 7.79 -4.74
N LEU A 104 -3.81 7.58 -3.53
CA LEU A 104 -3.18 6.31 -3.20
C LEU A 104 -4.17 5.15 -3.34
N GLY A 105 -5.42 5.32 -2.89
CA GLY A 105 -6.46 4.31 -3.05
C GLY A 105 -6.76 3.97 -4.51
N GLU A 106 -6.89 4.99 -5.38
CA GLU A 106 -7.04 4.81 -6.83
C GLU A 106 -5.86 4.03 -7.42
N LEU A 107 -4.64 4.43 -7.07
CA LEU A 107 -3.41 3.76 -7.54
C LEU A 107 -3.35 2.30 -7.11
N LEU A 108 -3.66 1.99 -5.85
CA LEU A 108 -3.61 0.62 -5.34
C LEU A 108 -4.58 -0.31 -6.08
N ILE A 109 -5.75 0.19 -6.47
CA ILE A 109 -6.69 -0.58 -7.30
C ILE A 109 -6.11 -0.84 -8.69
N LEU A 110 -5.49 0.17 -9.33
CA LEU A 110 -4.86 0.00 -10.63
C LEU A 110 -3.69 -0.99 -10.57
N LEU A 111 -2.86 -0.91 -9.54
CA LEU A 111 -1.74 -1.82 -9.33
C LEU A 111 -2.23 -3.26 -9.09
N ASP A 112 -3.28 -3.44 -8.30
CA ASP A 112 -3.91 -4.75 -8.10
C ASP A 112 -4.47 -5.34 -9.40
N LEU A 113 -5.08 -4.49 -10.24
CA LEU A 113 -5.54 -4.90 -11.57
C LEU A 113 -4.40 -5.26 -12.52
N ALA A 114 -3.23 -4.69 -12.32
CA ALA A 114 -2.00 -4.98 -13.08
C ALA A 114 -1.18 -6.14 -12.48
N ASP A 115 -1.70 -6.86 -11.49
CA ASP A 115 -1.04 -7.96 -10.78
C ASP A 115 0.29 -7.56 -10.12
N VAL A 116 0.44 -6.27 -9.75
CA VAL A 116 1.57 -5.77 -8.97
C VAL A 116 1.37 -6.15 -7.51
N LYS A 117 2.40 -6.70 -6.85
CA LYS A 117 2.35 -6.99 -5.40
C LYS A 117 2.34 -5.69 -4.61
N ILE A 118 1.26 -5.44 -3.89
CA ILE A 118 1.07 -4.21 -3.11
C ILE A 118 1.20 -4.42 -1.60
N PHE A 119 1.07 -5.64 -1.10
CA PHE A 119 1.08 -5.93 0.33
C PHE A 119 2.46 -6.38 0.81
N SER A 120 2.87 -5.93 2.01
CA SER A 120 4.21 -6.12 2.55
C SER A 120 4.64 -7.59 2.60
N ASP A 121 3.76 -8.48 3.09
CA ASP A 121 4.00 -9.93 3.23
C ASP A 121 4.15 -10.68 1.88
N GLU A 122 3.79 -10.03 0.77
CA GLU A 122 3.95 -10.60 -0.58
C GLU A 122 5.27 -10.18 -1.25
N LYS A 123 5.95 -9.15 -0.71
CA LYS A 123 7.09 -8.50 -1.33
C LYS A 123 8.42 -9.13 -0.90
N THR A 124 9.37 -9.16 -1.81
CA THR A 124 10.70 -9.74 -1.61
C THR A 124 11.48 -9.04 -0.49
N LEU A 125 11.44 -7.70 -0.45
CA LEU A 125 12.13 -6.92 0.56
C LEU A 125 11.67 -7.28 1.99
N TRP A 126 10.37 -7.43 2.19
CA TRP A 126 9.83 -7.83 3.49
C TRP A 126 10.27 -9.23 3.88
N LYS A 127 10.23 -10.18 2.96
CA LYS A 127 10.66 -11.56 3.17
C LYS A 127 12.14 -11.61 3.57
N LYS A 128 13.01 -10.91 2.86
CA LYS A 128 14.45 -10.81 3.19
C LYS A 128 14.70 -10.24 4.60
N THR A 129 13.98 -9.17 4.99
CA THR A 129 14.21 -8.50 6.28
C THR A 129 13.67 -9.25 7.48
N HIS A 130 12.68 -10.13 7.29
CA HIS A 130 12.05 -10.91 8.38
C HIS A 130 12.48 -12.36 8.43
N GLY A 131 13.49 -12.74 7.64
CA GLY A 131 14.12 -14.07 7.72
C GLY A 131 13.20 -15.22 7.32
N PHE A 132 12.21 -14.97 6.48
CA PHE A 132 11.41 -16.04 5.89
C PHE A 132 12.26 -16.82 4.90
N GLN A 133 12.93 -17.85 5.39
CA GLN A 133 13.39 -18.94 4.54
C GLN A 133 12.13 -19.71 4.12
N GLU A 134 11.87 -19.80 2.84
CA GLU A 134 10.89 -20.77 2.38
C GLU A 134 11.37 -22.17 2.81
N ALA A 135 10.46 -22.97 3.38
CA ALA A 135 10.77 -24.27 3.98
C ALA A 135 11.39 -25.29 2.98
N ASP A 136 11.48 -24.94 1.73
CA ASP A 136 11.94 -25.82 0.64
C ASP A 136 13.42 -25.68 0.26
N GLY A 137 14.23 -24.92 1.01
CA GLY A 137 15.68 -24.85 0.74
C GLY A 137 16.05 -24.31 -0.65
N THR A 138 15.13 -23.70 -1.37
CA THR A 138 15.41 -23.05 -2.65
C THR A 138 16.22 -21.80 -2.40
N ASP A 139 17.46 -21.87 -2.78
CA ASP A 139 18.41 -20.76 -2.76
C ASP A 139 17.81 -19.59 -3.54
N PHE A 140 17.81 -18.39 -2.94
CA PHE A 140 17.30 -17.16 -3.57
C PHE A 140 18.04 -16.76 -4.87
N THR A 141 18.96 -17.60 -5.34
CA THR A 141 19.72 -17.37 -6.56
C THR A 141 18.98 -17.73 -7.85
N ASP A 142 17.84 -18.43 -7.78
CA ASP A 142 17.12 -18.84 -8.98
C ASP A 142 15.99 -17.86 -9.38
N TYR A 143 16.36 -16.59 -9.55
CA TYR A 143 15.49 -15.56 -10.17
C TYR A 143 15.33 -15.72 -11.69
N SER A 144 15.81 -16.84 -12.26
CA SER A 144 15.97 -16.96 -13.71
C SER A 144 14.73 -17.43 -14.48
N SER A 145 13.68 -17.91 -13.84
CA SER A 145 12.62 -18.57 -14.60
C SER A 145 11.17 -18.11 -14.38
N ASP A 146 10.82 -17.41 -13.29
CA ASP A 146 9.42 -17.06 -13.07
C ASP A 146 9.13 -15.58 -13.23
N LYS A 147 8.10 -15.31 -14.06
CA LYS A 147 7.46 -14.03 -14.37
C LYS A 147 7.91 -12.89 -13.48
N LYS A 148 8.65 -11.91 -14.06
CA LYS A 148 9.03 -10.63 -13.43
C LYS A 148 7.81 -10.02 -12.74
N THR A 149 7.61 -10.33 -11.46
CA THR A 149 6.48 -9.81 -10.70
C THR A 149 6.85 -8.45 -10.17
N ALA A 150 6.17 -7.42 -10.63
CA ALA A 150 6.38 -6.07 -10.14
C ALA A 150 5.89 -5.93 -8.68
N GLU A 151 6.59 -5.12 -7.87
CA GLU A 151 6.31 -4.88 -6.46
C GLU A 151 6.21 -3.38 -6.20
N PHE A 152 5.14 -2.93 -5.56
CA PHE A 152 4.96 -1.52 -5.22
C PHE A 152 5.32 -1.26 -3.76
N TYR A 153 6.22 -0.33 -3.53
CA TYR A 153 6.66 0.11 -2.20
C TYR A 153 6.22 1.54 -1.93
N THR A 154 5.48 1.76 -0.84
CA THR A 154 5.16 3.10 -0.38
C THR A 154 6.37 3.77 0.25
N GLY A 155 6.41 5.13 0.24
CA GLY A 155 7.48 5.86 0.92
C GLY A 155 7.58 5.55 2.43
N ALA A 156 6.47 5.16 3.07
CA ALA A 156 6.47 4.75 4.47
C ALA A 156 7.15 3.40 4.67
N GLU A 157 6.93 2.43 3.78
CA GLU A 157 7.62 1.14 3.80
C GLU A 157 9.11 1.32 3.57
N LEU A 158 9.51 2.06 2.54
CA LEU A 158 10.92 2.33 2.23
C LEU A 158 11.65 2.98 3.41
N LYS A 159 10.99 3.93 4.08
CA LYS A 159 11.54 4.54 5.29
C LYS A 159 11.68 3.52 6.43
N SER A 160 10.73 2.60 6.59
CA SER A 160 10.80 1.59 7.65
C SER A 160 11.92 0.58 7.45
N PHE A 161 12.36 0.38 6.21
CA PHE A 161 13.52 -0.45 5.85
C PHE A 161 14.85 0.31 5.86
N GLY A 162 14.85 1.60 6.24
CA GLY A 162 16.07 2.42 6.23
C GLY A 162 16.56 2.81 4.84
N LEU A 163 15.78 2.52 3.79
CA LEU A 163 16.15 2.77 2.40
C LEU A 163 15.92 4.23 1.97
N LEU A 164 15.26 5.00 2.78
CA LEU A 164 15.10 6.44 2.62
C LEU A 164 15.76 7.11 3.81
N GLY A 165 16.89 7.76 3.61
CA GLY A 165 17.52 8.59 4.62
C GLY A 165 16.60 9.74 5.10
N ASN A 166 17.13 10.90 5.38
CA ASN A 166 16.34 12.08 5.80
C ASN A 166 15.55 12.75 4.66
N ALA A 167 15.42 12.10 3.49
CA ALA A 167 14.69 12.65 2.37
C ALA A 167 13.22 12.92 2.76
N ARG A 168 12.83 14.17 2.75
CA ARG A 168 11.43 14.59 2.87
C ARG A 168 10.74 14.21 1.56
N THR A 169 10.15 13.03 1.53
CA THR A 169 9.37 12.52 0.39
C THR A 169 8.05 13.27 0.30
N SER A 170 8.08 14.48 -0.17
CA SER A 170 6.89 15.32 -0.12
C SER A 170 5.80 14.85 -1.07
N ARG A 171 6.12 14.27 -2.22
CA ARG A 171 5.14 13.99 -3.29
C ARG A 171 5.23 12.64 -3.97
N ALA A 172 6.30 11.89 -3.80
CA ALA A 172 6.35 10.53 -4.30
C ALA A 172 5.28 9.68 -3.60
N MET A 173 4.44 9.00 -4.37
CA MET A 173 3.47 8.06 -3.84
C MET A 173 4.14 6.75 -3.42
N GLY A 174 5.21 6.40 -4.12
CA GLY A 174 5.97 5.19 -3.92
C GLY A 174 6.78 4.85 -5.16
N ILE A 175 7.31 3.65 -5.17
CA ILE A 175 8.06 3.11 -6.29
C ILE A 175 7.52 1.75 -6.70
N ILE A 176 7.60 1.44 -7.98
CA ILE A 176 7.42 0.10 -8.51
C ILE A 176 8.80 -0.45 -8.83
N TYR A 177 9.11 -1.61 -8.27
CA TYR A 177 10.28 -2.40 -8.58
C TYR A 177 9.89 -3.58 -9.47
N SER A 178 10.53 -3.70 -10.62
CA SER A 178 10.40 -4.82 -11.54
C SER A 178 11.79 -5.10 -12.10
N HIS A 179 12.50 -6.05 -11.51
CA HIS A 179 13.92 -6.28 -11.78
C HIS A 179 14.26 -6.26 -13.29
N PRO A 180 15.27 -5.49 -13.75
CA PRO A 180 16.16 -4.61 -12.98
C PRO A 180 15.63 -3.16 -12.82
N ASP A 181 14.42 -2.86 -13.26
CA ASP A 181 13.90 -1.51 -13.40
C ASP A 181 13.22 -1.00 -12.11
N VAL A 182 13.38 0.29 -11.83
CA VAL A 182 12.72 1.02 -10.75
C VAL A 182 11.97 2.21 -11.31
N PHE A 183 10.68 2.28 -11.03
CA PHE A 183 9.81 3.36 -11.46
C PHE A 183 9.32 4.15 -10.25
N VAL A 184 9.53 5.47 -10.25
CA VAL A 184 9.02 6.33 -9.19
C VAL A 184 7.67 6.89 -9.58
N LEU A 185 6.70 6.75 -8.70
CA LEU A 185 5.34 7.22 -8.91
C LEU A 185 5.12 8.55 -8.19
N TYR A 186 4.79 9.57 -8.95
CA TYR A 186 4.48 10.91 -8.45
C TYR A 186 2.99 11.22 -8.56
N TYR A 187 2.50 11.99 -7.60
CA TYR A 187 1.23 12.66 -7.71
C TYR A 187 1.47 14.13 -8.04
N PHE A 188 1.04 14.53 -9.24
CA PHE A 188 1.09 15.92 -9.67
C PHE A 188 -0.25 16.60 -9.40
N THR A 189 -0.20 17.80 -8.83
CA THR A 189 -1.32 18.75 -8.80
C THR A 189 -0.95 19.96 -9.66
N ASP A 190 -1.95 20.70 -10.15
CA ASP A 190 -1.74 21.91 -10.96
C ASP A 190 -0.93 22.99 -10.21
N GLU A 191 -0.76 22.85 -8.90
CA GLU A 191 -0.02 23.74 -7.99
C GLU A 191 1.41 23.29 -7.72
N PHE A 192 2.08 22.62 -8.65
CA PHE A 192 3.43 22.10 -8.43
C PHE A 192 4.48 23.23 -8.35
N PRO A 193 5.07 23.56 -7.18
CA PRO A 193 6.11 24.57 -7.10
C PRO A 193 7.41 24.08 -7.74
N LYS A 194 8.00 24.88 -8.64
CA LYS A 194 9.26 24.59 -9.34
C LYS A 194 10.46 24.25 -8.44
N LEU A 195 10.41 24.60 -7.14
CA LEU A 195 11.51 24.39 -6.19
C LEU A 195 11.69 22.92 -5.75
N GLU A 196 10.70 22.07 -5.91
CA GLU A 196 10.73 20.68 -5.40
C GLU A 196 11.42 19.70 -6.35
N TYR A 197 11.66 20.08 -7.60
CA TYR A 197 12.29 19.24 -8.60
C TYR A 197 13.66 18.68 -8.20
N LYS A 198 14.49 19.48 -7.53
CA LYS A 198 15.83 19.06 -7.07
C LYS A 198 15.76 18.00 -5.97
N THR A 199 14.84 18.15 -5.03
CA THR A 199 14.66 17.22 -3.90
C THR A 199 14.08 15.90 -4.38
N GLU A 200 13.25 15.94 -5.41
CA GLU A 200 12.63 14.74 -6.00
C GLU A 200 13.59 13.95 -6.86
N HIS A 201 14.47 14.64 -7.61
CA HIS A 201 15.52 13.98 -8.38
C HIS A 201 16.51 13.23 -7.47
N SER A 202 16.93 13.84 -6.37
CA SER A 202 17.76 13.19 -5.36
C SER A 202 17.06 11.97 -4.75
N PHE A 203 15.77 12.08 -4.43
CA PHE A 203 14.98 10.97 -3.92
C PHE A 203 14.90 9.80 -4.90
N CYS A 204 14.66 10.07 -6.19
CA CYS A 204 14.59 9.04 -7.22
C CYS A 204 15.91 8.29 -7.34
N PHE A 205 17.02 9.03 -7.32
CA PHE A 205 18.35 8.46 -7.44
C PHE A 205 18.71 7.61 -6.21
N ASP A 206 18.56 8.16 -5.01
CA ASP A 206 18.94 7.48 -3.77
C ASP A 206 18.08 6.25 -3.51
N ALA A 207 16.75 6.36 -3.65
CA ALA A 207 15.84 5.26 -3.43
C ALA A 207 16.00 4.15 -4.48
N GLY A 208 16.14 4.52 -5.76
CA GLY A 208 16.35 3.57 -6.84
C GLY A 208 17.66 2.81 -6.68
N TYR A 209 18.76 3.50 -6.39
CA TYR A 209 20.07 2.90 -6.17
C TYR A 209 20.07 1.96 -4.96
N GLN A 210 19.55 2.40 -3.82
CA GLN A 210 19.54 1.60 -2.59
C GLN A 210 18.67 0.34 -2.72
N ILE A 211 17.52 0.43 -3.40
CA ILE A 211 16.66 -0.72 -3.62
C ILE A 211 17.32 -1.71 -4.56
N HIS A 212 17.87 -1.23 -5.67
CA HIS A 212 18.59 -2.09 -6.61
C HIS A 212 19.74 -2.82 -5.91
N HIS A 213 20.55 -2.07 -5.15
CA HIS A 213 21.67 -2.64 -4.38
C HIS A 213 21.21 -3.66 -3.33
N TYR A 214 20.13 -3.35 -2.58
CA TYR A 214 19.63 -4.24 -1.53
C TYR A 214 18.97 -5.52 -2.08
N LEU A 215 18.34 -5.46 -3.25
CA LEU A 215 17.65 -6.61 -3.86
C LEU A 215 18.55 -7.45 -4.77
N SER A 216 19.71 -6.92 -5.21
CA SER A 216 20.65 -7.60 -6.10
C SER A 216 21.68 -8.47 -5.34
N TYR A 217 21.76 -8.35 -4.02
CA TYR A 217 22.60 -9.16 -3.10
C TYR A 217 21.71 -9.95 -2.15
#